data_c8868cd302a7873f71144614623424d2
#
_entry.id   c8868cd302a7873f71144614623424d2
#
_cell.length_a   1.000
_cell.length_b   1.000
_cell.length_c   1.000
_cell.angle_alpha   90.00
_cell.angle_beta   90.00
_cell.angle_gamma   90.00
#
_symmetry.space_group_name_H-M   'P 1'
#
loop_
_entity.id
_entity.type
_entity.pdbx_description
1 polymer ?
#
loop_
_entity_poly.entity_id
_entity_poly.type
_entity_poly.pdbx_seq_one_letter_code
_entity_poly.pdbx_strand_id
1 'polypeptide(L)'
;VKEELHKLLSYNQLLSKISLLRYRFLNNNPDLNYYLIRIKVKGITSKNLDFISLINLYIYNDMKELYPICRSLTGSGTEYTLEYIKKNIPINIHKIKSGTDVFDWKIPKEWNIKNAYIKNSKGEKILDLKNHYLHVLNYSIPINKKITLEELKKHIYTLPEFPDWIPYRTSYYQENWGFCMRHNNFLKLEDDIYEILIDTTLEDGYLLYGDLIIKGQTEKEILISSYCCHPQQCNDSLSGTVLAMYLAKYLLNKDNYYTYRFIFIPETIGAIAYLSKNIDVMKKNVIGGYVLTCVGDEGEFTYLKTRKENQFIDKITLFLLEQSGLSYKIRDFHTCGSDERQYNYPGIDLNIGSLMKSKYGEFNEYHTSADNLDFVTPKGLGDTYEFYIKCLHLIEQNHYYMNTKLCEPMLGKYGLYNLVGALKNMNGNIGENCCKILYYCDGKHDLIDISNKINIKIDEIIIILNKLIENKLIKKY
;
A
#
# COMPACT_ATOMS: atom_id res chain seq x y z
N VAL A 1 -24.94 -4.20 27.22
CA VAL A 1 -24.09 -3.02 26.98
C VAL A 1 -22.99 -2.89 28.04
N LYS A 2 -23.31 -2.89 29.37
CA LYS A 2 -22.29 -2.80 30.45
C LYS A 2 -21.35 -4.01 30.49
N GLU A 3 -21.85 -5.23 30.27
CA GLU A 3 -21.03 -6.44 30.20
C GLU A 3 -20.15 -6.50 28.95
N GLU A 4 -20.65 -6.02 27.81
CA GLU A 4 -19.86 -5.92 26.59
C GLU A 4 -18.79 -4.84 26.69
N LEU A 5 -19.07 -3.69 27.30
CA LEU A 5 -18.05 -2.66 27.58
C LEU A 5 -16.97 -3.18 28.53
N HIS A 6 -17.34 -3.99 29.54
CA HIS A 6 -16.35 -4.58 30.45
C HIS A 6 -15.49 -5.65 29.77
N LYS A 7 -16.05 -6.41 28.82
CA LYS A 7 -15.30 -7.34 27.95
C LYS A 7 -14.36 -6.60 26.98
N LEU A 8 -14.81 -5.47 26.42
CA LEU A 8 -13.96 -4.63 25.54
C LEU A 8 -12.82 -3.94 26.31
N LEU A 9 -13.08 -3.45 27.53
CA LEU A 9 -12.04 -2.86 28.39
C LEU A 9 -11.01 -3.88 28.85
N SER A 10 -11.46 -5.11 29.21
CA SER A 10 -10.55 -6.21 29.55
C SER A 10 -9.75 -6.71 28.34
N TYR A 11 -10.33 -6.66 27.15
CA TYR A 11 -9.68 -7.01 25.90
C TYR A 11 -8.60 -6.00 25.52
N ASN A 12 -8.89 -4.69 25.63
CA ASN A 12 -7.91 -3.62 25.37
C ASN A 12 -6.76 -3.61 26.39
N GLN A 13 -7.02 -3.93 27.67
CA GLN A 13 -5.99 -4.12 28.68
C GLN A 13 -5.14 -5.36 28.42
N LEU A 14 -5.72 -6.42 27.89
CA LEU A 14 -5.01 -7.62 27.48
C LEU A 14 -4.13 -7.34 26.27
N LEU A 15 -4.63 -6.62 25.27
CA LEU A 15 -3.88 -6.21 24.08
C LEU A 15 -2.69 -5.30 24.43
N SER A 16 -2.84 -4.36 25.37
CA SER A 16 -1.75 -3.52 25.84
C SER A 16 -0.66 -4.31 26.56
N LYS A 17 -1.05 -5.31 27.37
CA LYS A 17 -0.10 -6.22 28.05
C LYS A 17 0.62 -7.16 27.07
N ILE A 18 -0.10 -7.66 26.07
CA ILE A 18 0.47 -8.49 24.99
C ILE A 18 1.47 -7.66 24.16
N SER A 19 1.13 -6.41 23.85
CA SER A 19 2.01 -5.47 23.14
C SER A 19 3.29 -5.20 23.94
N LEU A 20 3.19 -5.00 25.26
CA LEU A 20 4.34 -4.74 26.14
C LEU A 20 5.23 -5.97 26.33
N LEU A 21 4.64 -7.16 26.49
CA LEU A 21 5.37 -8.43 26.57
C LEU A 21 6.09 -8.74 25.25
N ARG A 22 5.44 -8.44 24.12
CA ARG A 22 5.99 -8.60 22.79
C ARG A 22 7.15 -7.65 22.53
N TYR A 23 7.05 -6.37 22.92
CA TYR A 23 8.12 -5.40 22.80
C TYR A 23 9.37 -5.86 23.57
N ARG A 24 9.20 -6.39 24.79
CA ARG A 24 10.30 -6.95 25.59
C ARG A 24 10.87 -8.25 25.01
N PHE A 25 10.02 -9.12 24.45
CA PHE A 25 10.44 -10.41 23.93
C PHE A 25 11.18 -10.29 22.59
N LEU A 26 10.74 -9.43 21.68
CA LEU A 26 11.40 -9.18 20.40
C LEU A 26 12.73 -8.44 20.53
N ASN A 27 12.85 -7.53 21.50
CA ASN A 27 14.12 -6.86 21.78
C ASN A 27 15.20 -7.78 22.39
N ASN A 28 14.77 -8.88 23.00
CA ASN A 28 15.72 -9.82 23.65
C ASN A 28 16.02 -11.06 22.79
N ASN A 29 15.38 -11.27 21.65
CA ASN A 29 15.54 -12.46 20.80
C ASN A 29 15.41 -12.10 19.31
N PRO A 30 16.42 -11.50 18.70
CA PRO A 30 16.37 -11.07 17.29
C PRO A 30 16.32 -12.22 16.28
N ASP A 31 16.70 -13.45 16.66
CA ASP A 31 16.84 -14.60 15.76
C ASP A 31 15.62 -15.53 15.70
N LEU A 32 14.53 -15.21 16.40
CA LEU A 32 13.34 -16.04 16.36
C LEU A 32 12.56 -15.82 15.07
N ASN A 33 12.94 -16.60 14.05
CA ASN A 33 12.16 -16.92 12.87
C ASN A 33 10.69 -17.20 13.25
N TYR A 34 9.81 -16.63 12.47
CA TYR A 34 8.37 -16.84 12.23
C TYR A 34 7.77 -18.16 12.73
N TYR A 35 7.76 -18.45 14.02
CA TYR A 35 7.05 -19.60 14.56
C TYR A 35 6.24 -19.25 15.81
N LEU A 36 4.92 -19.34 15.64
CA LEU A 36 3.86 -19.66 16.62
C LEU A 36 4.18 -19.37 18.09
N ILE A 37 3.93 -18.16 18.55
CA ILE A 37 3.77 -17.92 19.99
C ILE A 37 2.37 -18.40 20.39
N ARG A 38 2.28 -19.63 20.91
CA ARG A 38 1.08 -20.11 21.59
C ARG A 38 0.99 -19.40 22.94
N ILE A 39 0.20 -18.34 23.01
CA ILE A 39 -0.15 -17.73 24.28
C ILE A 39 -1.32 -18.52 24.89
N LYS A 40 -1.03 -19.35 25.89
CA LYS A 40 -2.05 -19.94 26.75
C LYS A 40 -2.55 -18.86 27.71
N VAL A 41 -3.65 -18.19 27.39
CA VAL A 41 -4.36 -17.33 28.33
C VAL A 41 -5.37 -18.19 29.08
N LYS A 42 -5.22 -18.33 30.40
CA LYS A 42 -6.14 -19.06 31.24
C LYS A 42 -7.57 -18.52 31.10
N GLY A 43 -8.49 -19.34 30.60
CA GLY A 43 -9.93 -19.04 30.52
C GLY A 43 -10.48 -18.70 29.14
N ILE A 44 -9.68 -18.71 28.06
CA ILE A 44 -10.18 -18.56 26.70
C ILE A 44 -9.90 -19.87 25.95
N THR A 45 -10.93 -20.69 25.77
CA THR A 45 -10.92 -21.77 24.77
C THR A 45 -11.03 -21.09 23.39
N SER A 46 -9.93 -20.60 22.86
CA SER A 46 -9.87 -20.02 21.53
C SER A 46 -9.24 -21.00 20.56
N LYS A 47 -9.93 -21.26 19.49
CA LYS A 47 -9.32 -21.62 18.22
C LYS A 47 -8.20 -20.62 17.95
N ASN A 48 -7.03 -21.09 17.57
CA ASN A 48 -5.80 -20.35 17.33
C ASN A 48 -6.03 -18.99 16.68
N LEU A 49 -6.01 -17.89 17.43
CA LEU A 49 -5.66 -16.58 16.88
C LEU A 49 -4.17 -16.65 16.63
N ASP A 50 -3.77 -16.87 15.40
CA ASP A 50 -2.38 -16.79 15.02
C ASP A 50 -1.93 -15.30 14.99
N PHE A 51 -0.64 -15.11 14.94
CA PHE A 51 -0.03 -13.79 14.94
C PHE A 51 -0.48 -12.93 13.72
N ILE A 52 -0.74 -13.57 12.61
CA ILE A 52 -1.19 -12.98 11.35
C ILE A 52 -2.58 -12.40 11.51
N SER A 53 -3.53 -13.15 12.08
CA SER A 53 -4.88 -12.66 12.37
C SER A 53 -4.86 -11.43 13.28
N LEU A 54 -3.89 -11.32 14.17
CA LEU A 54 -3.76 -10.16 15.04
C LEU A 54 -3.26 -8.92 14.28
N ILE A 55 -2.25 -9.05 13.41
CA ILE A 55 -1.77 -7.94 12.56
C ILE A 55 -2.89 -7.45 11.64
N ASN A 56 -3.65 -8.36 11.04
CA ASN A 56 -4.76 -8.03 10.15
C ASN A 56 -5.80 -7.15 10.85
N LEU A 57 -6.12 -7.47 12.10
CA LEU A 57 -7.02 -6.66 12.93
C LEU A 57 -6.43 -5.27 13.25
N TYR A 58 -5.14 -5.17 13.51
CA TYR A 58 -4.50 -3.86 13.75
C TYR A 58 -4.52 -2.98 12.50
N ILE A 59 -4.17 -3.52 11.33
CA ILE A 59 -4.23 -2.81 10.05
C ILE A 59 -5.65 -2.29 9.81
N TYR A 60 -6.65 -3.16 10.00
CA TYR A 60 -8.05 -2.80 9.81
C TYR A 60 -8.58 -1.79 10.84
N ASN A 61 -8.09 -1.81 12.09
CA ASN A 61 -8.47 -0.82 13.08
C ASN A 61 -7.90 0.56 12.78
N ASP A 62 -6.65 0.66 12.32
CA ASP A 62 -6.08 1.92 11.85
C ASP A 62 -6.85 2.47 10.63
N MET A 63 -7.34 1.60 9.75
CA MET A 63 -8.22 1.99 8.65
C MET A 63 -9.55 2.56 9.17
N LYS A 64 -10.20 1.91 10.16
CA LYS A 64 -11.45 2.42 10.77
C LYS A 64 -11.27 3.81 11.37
N GLU A 65 -10.13 4.08 11.98
CA GLU A 65 -9.82 5.39 12.58
C GLU A 65 -9.68 6.47 11.50
N LEU A 66 -9.07 6.12 10.35
CA LEU A 66 -8.84 7.05 9.27
C LEU A 66 -10.02 7.17 8.29
N TYR A 67 -10.91 6.19 8.20
CA TYR A 67 -12.01 6.17 7.24
C TYR A 67 -12.90 7.41 7.29
N PRO A 68 -13.37 7.89 8.47
CA PRO A 68 -14.29 9.01 8.56
C PRO A 68 -13.64 10.39 8.33
N ILE A 69 -12.44 10.46 7.78
CA ILE A 69 -11.74 11.72 7.52
C ILE A 69 -12.05 12.22 6.11
N CYS A 70 -12.47 13.50 6.02
CA CYS A 70 -12.67 14.19 4.74
C CYS A 70 -11.33 14.61 4.13
N ARG A 71 -10.69 13.70 3.39
CA ARG A 71 -9.44 13.99 2.67
C ARG A 71 -9.71 14.64 1.31
N SER A 72 -8.72 15.37 0.83
CA SER A 72 -8.65 15.91 -0.53
C SER A 72 -7.18 16.03 -0.96
N LEU A 73 -6.89 16.62 -2.12
CA LEU A 73 -5.51 16.88 -2.56
C LEU A 73 -4.72 17.74 -1.56
N THR A 74 -5.43 18.61 -0.83
CA THR A 74 -4.89 19.53 0.17
C THR A 74 -5.81 19.58 1.38
N GLY A 75 -5.48 20.40 2.37
CA GLY A 75 -6.33 20.73 3.49
C GLY A 75 -6.21 19.81 4.69
N SER A 76 -7.03 20.10 5.70
CA SER A 76 -6.94 19.55 7.06
C SER A 76 -7.11 18.03 7.13
N GLY A 77 -7.91 17.42 6.25
CA GLY A 77 -8.10 15.95 6.24
C GLY A 77 -6.84 15.21 5.83
N THR A 78 -6.11 15.71 4.83
CA THR A 78 -4.83 15.16 4.41
C THR A 78 -3.75 15.42 5.48
N GLU A 79 -3.72 16.62 6.06
CA GLU A 79 -2.82 16.95 7.18
C GLU A 79 -3.04 16.00 8.37
N TYR A 80 -4.29 15.78 8.80
CA TYR A 80 -4.63 14.84 9.85
C TYR A 80 -4.12 13.43 9.56
N THR A 81 -4.32 12.96 8.32
CA THR A 81 -3.87 11.62 7.90
C THR A 81 -2.35 11.49 7.97
N LEU A 82 -1.61 12.48 7.49
CA LEU A 82 -0.15 12.49 7.58
C LEU A 82 0.35 12.55 9.02
N GLU A 83 -0.27 13.37 9.88
CA GLU A 83 0.06 13.42 11.31
C GLU A 83 -0.28 12.10 12.04
N TYR A 84 -1.35 11.41 11.62
CA TYR A 84 -1.65 10.07 12.13
C TYR A 84 -0.55 9.08 11.76
N ILE A 85 -0.11 9.08 10.50
CA ILE A 85 1.00 8.24 10.04
C ILE A 85 2.27 8.58 10.81
N LYS A 86 2.59 9.86 11.01
CA LYS A 86 3.76 10.34 11.75
C LYS A 86 3.80 9.89 13.21
N LYS A 87 2.64 9.76 13.86
CA LYS A 87 2.55 9.19 15.22
C LYS A 87 2.91 7.69 15.25
N ASN A 88 2.78 7.00 14.14
CA ASN A 88 2.99 5.56 14.01
C ASN A 88 4.37 5.18 13.46
N ILE A 89 4.92 5.98 12.53
CA ILE A 89 6.23 5.80 11.90
C ILE A 89 6.88 7.18 11.69
N PRO A 90 8.21 7.31 11.75
CA PRO A 90 8.89 8.61 11.76
C PRO A 90 8.98 9.25 10.37
N ILE A 91 7.83 9.57 9.74
CA ILE A 91 7.82 10.31 8.48
C ILE A 91 8.16 11.79 8.69
N ASN A 92 8.78 12.40 7.68
CA ASN A 92 8.88 13.85 7.57
C ASN A 92 7.70 14.37 6.76
N ILE A 93 7.02 15.40 7.26
CA ILE A 93 5.93 16.07 6.54
C ILE A 93 6.48 17.33 5.87
N HIS A 94 6.26 17.45 4.58
CA HIS A 94 6.70 18.55 3.74
C HIS A 94 5.52 19.37 3.26
N LYS A 95 5.76 20.67 3.05
CA LYS A 95 4.77 21.64 2.58
C LYS A 95 5.25 22.32 1.29
N ILE A 96 4.42 22.36 0.26
CA ILE A 96 4.69 23.11 -0.98
C ILE A 96 3.57 24.12 -1.15
N LYS A 97 3.94 25.41 -1.30
CA LYS A 97 2.98 26.52 -1.39
C LYS A 97 2.13 26.42 -2.65
N SER A 98 0.83 26.75 -2.55
CA SER A 98 -0.06 26.93 -3.70
C SER A 98 0.54 27.88 -4.74
N GLY A 99 0.31 27.58 -6.02
CA GLY A 99 0.87 28.35 -7.13
C GLY A 99 2.31 28.03 -7.48
N THR A 100 3.04 27.18 -6.70
CA THR A 100 4.39 26.72 -7.06
C THR A 100 4.34 25.85 -8.31
N ASP A 101 5.24 26.13 -9.27
CA ASP A 101 5.39 25.32 -10.47
C ASP A 101 6.15 24.02 -10.14
N VAL A 102 5.63 22.89 -10.61
CA VAL A 102 6.19 21.55 -10.45
C VAL A 102 6.13 20.85 -11.82
N PHE A 103 7.25 20.89 -12.56
CA PHE A 103 7.28 20.58 -14.00
C PHE A 103 6.25 21.43 -14.78
N ASP A 104 5.34 20.79 -15.52
CA ASP A 104 4.27 21.45 -16.29
C ASP A 104 3.01 21.75 -15.46
N TRP A 105 3.00 21.35 -14.18
CA TRP A 105 1.87 21.51 -13.29
C TRP A 105 2.08 22.62 -12.28
N LYS A 106 0.99 23.05 -11.67
CA LYS A 106 1.00 24.05 -10.60
C LYS A 106 0.32 23.50 -9.35
N ILE A 107 0.91 23.70 -8.18
CA ILE A 107 0.31 23.29 -6.89
C ILE A 107 -1.03 24.02 -6.73
N PRO A 108 -2.13 23.29 -6.51
CA PRO A 108 -3.46 23.86 -6.38
C PRO A 108 -3.63 24.67 -5.08
N LYS A 109 -4.71 25.45 -5.01
CA LYS A 109 -5.14 26.11 -3.79
C LYS A 109 -5.49 25.11 -2.70
N GLU A 110 -5.36 25.49 -1.47
CA GLU A 110 -5.79 24.67 -0.34
C GLU A 110 -7.32 24.70 -0.23
N TRP A 111 -7.91 23.51 -0.10
CA TRP A 111 -9.34 23.33 0.02
C TRP A 111 -9.71 22.71 1.37
N ASN A 112 -10.68 23.31 2.06
CA ASN A 112 -11.27 22.78 3.28
C ASN A 112 -12.79 22.90 3.21
N ILE A 113 -13.49 21.98 3.88
CA ILE A 113 -14.95 21.99 3.99
C ILE A 113 -15.38 21.93 5.44
N LYS A 114 -16.33 22.79 5.83
CA LYS A 114 -16.92 22.83 7.16
C LYS A 114 -18.30 22.20 7.20
N ASN A 115 -19.12 22.50 6.19
CA ASN A 115 -20.50 22.04 6.13
C ASN A 115 -21.01 22.06 4.68
N ALA A 116 -22.02 21.22 4.38
CA ALA A 116 -22.78 21.32 3.16
C ALA A 116 -24.14 20.65 3.31
N TYR A 117 -25.18 21.22 2.71
CA TYR A 117 -26.52 20.64 2.71
C TYR A 117 -27.37 21.15 1.56
N ILE A 118 -28.42 20.40 1.30
CA ILE A 118 -29.59 20.82 0.49
C ILE A 118 -30.81 20.75 1.41
N LYS A 119 -31.60 21.85 1.50
CA LYS A 119 -32.89 21.89 2.19
C LYS A 119 -34.00 22.24 1.20
N ASN A 120 -35.19 21.67 1.41
CA ASN A 120 -36.40 22.06 0.70
C ASN A 120 -37.02 23.34 1.32
N SER A 121 -38.12 23.85 0.74
CA SER A 121 -38.85 25.04 1.23
C SER A 121 -39.43 24.86 2.63
N LYS A 122 -39.65 23.61 3.08
CA LYS A 122 -40.12 23.27 4.43
C LYS A 122 -39.00 23.27 5.47
N GLY A 123 -37.74 23.48 5.06
CA GLY A 123 -36.56 23.45 5.93
C GLY A 123 -36.02 22.04 6.21
N GLU A 124 -36.56 21.01 5.55
CA GLU A 124 -36.10 19.63 5.70
C GLU A 124 -34.79 19.43 4.92
N LYS A 125 -33.80 18.83 5.55
CA LYS A 125 -32.53 18.49 4.89
C LYS A 125 -32.69 17.27 4.00
N ILE A 126 -32.62 17.46 2.69
CA ILE A 126 -32.64 16.41 1.69
C ILE A 126 -31.27 15.74 1.55
N LEU A 127 -30.20 16.52 1.77
CA LEU A 127 -28.82 16.05 1.78
C LEU A 127 -28.07 16.79 2.87
N ASP A 128 -27.20 16.06 3.62
CA ASP A 128 -26.33 16.60 4.65
C ASP A 128 -24.96 15.96 4.56
N LEU A 129 -23.88 16.76 4.48
CA LEU A 129 -22.49 16.32 4.46
C LEU A 129 -22.15 15.42 5.66
N LYS A 130 -22.78 15.65 6.81
CA LYS A 130 -22.57 14.85 8.04
C LYS A 130 -22.90 13.36 7.86
N ASN A 131 -23.74 13.03 6.88
CA ASN A 131 -24.10 11.64 6.60
C ASN A 131 -23.01 10.93 5.78
N HIS A 132 -22.37 11.64 4.85
CA HIS A 132 -21.28 11.09 4.03
C HIS A 132 -20.51 12.22 3.33
N TYR A 133 -19.18 12.18 3.36
CA TYR A 133 -18.35 13.22 2.73
C TYR A 133 -18.40 13.19 1.19
N LEU A 134 -18.74 12.07 0.57
CA LEU A 134 -18.96 12.01 -0.89
C LEU A 134 -20.16 12.84 -1.35
N HIS A 135 -21.03 13.32 -0.43
CA HIS A 135 -22.17 14.14 -0.80
C HIS A 135 -21.81 15.48 -1.48
N VAL A 136 -20.55 15.91 -1.41
CA VAL A 136 -20.08 17.13 -2.06
C VAL A 136 -19.08 16.78 -3.17
N LEU A 137 -19.24 17.40 -4.33
CA LEU A 137 -18.21 17.41 -5.37
C LEU A 137 -16.91 17.94 -4.76
N ASN A 138 -15.90 17.08 -4.68
CA ASN A 138 -14.64 17.43 -4.02
C ASN A 138 -13.98 18.63 -4.73
N TYR A 139 -13.45 19.59 -3.99
CA TYR A 139 -12.94 20.88 -4.48
C TYR A 139 -14.04 21.86 -4.92
N SER A 140 -15.29 21.70 -4.47
CA SER A 140 -16.33 22.71 -4.71
C SER A 140 -15.97 24.07 -4.13
N ILE A 141 -16.23 25.13 -4.89
CA ILE A 141 -16.19 26.52 -4.40
C ILE A 141 -17.32 26.77 -3.38
N PRO A 142 -17.20 27.77 -2.50
CA PRO A 142 -18.25 28.10 -1.54
C PRO A 142 -19.54 28.59 -2.23
N ILE A 143 -20.68 28.07 -1.80
CA ILE A 143 -22.00 28.39 -2.30
C ILE A 143 -22.98 28.57 -1.15
N ASN A 144 -23.78 29.66 -1.19
CA ASN A 144 -24.91 29.89 -0.29
C ASN A 144 -26.01 30.62 -1.08
N LYS A 145 -27.01 29.89 -1.57
CA LYS A 145 -28.10 30.47 -2.36
C LYS A 145 -29.37 29.62 -2.34
N LYS A 146 -30.47 30.21 -2.82
CA LYS A 146 -31.71 29.49 -3.11
C LYS A 146 -31.85 29.33 -4.62
N ILE A 147 -32.21 28.14 -5.08
CA ILE A 147 -32.32 27.79 -6.51
C ILE A 147 -33.55 26.91 -6.75
N THR A 148 -34.02 26.91 -7.99
CA THR A 148 -35.08 26.00 -8.44
C THR A 148 -34.59 24.58 -8.59
N LEU A 149 -35.48 23.60 -8.63
CA LEU A 149 -35.16 22.22 -8.92
C LEU A 149 -34.39 22.07 -10.25
N GLU A 150 -34.85 22.79 -11.30
CA GLU A 150 -34.21 22.74 -12.63
C GLU A 150 -32.74 23.13 -12.59
N GLU A 151 -32.43 24.20 -11.84
CA GLU A 151 -31.03 24.64 -11.66
C GLU A 151 -30.25 23.65 -10.75
N LEU A 152 -30.85 23.16 -9.67
CA LEU A 152 -30.24 22.20 -8.76
C LEU A 152 -29.81 20.92 -9.49
N LYS A 153 -30.66 20.40 -10.38
CA LYS A 153 -30.37 19.18 -11.15
C LYS A 153 -29.10 19.26 -12.00
N LYS A 154 -28.69 20.45 -12.44
CA LYS A 154 -27.44 20.65 -13.20
C LYS A 154 -26.19 20.45 -12.37
N HIS A 155 -26.32 20.52 -11.04
CA HIS A 155 -25.22 20.40 -10.07
C HIS A 155 -25.32 19.13 -9.22
N ILE A 156 -26.16 18.17 -9.59
CA ILE A 156 -26.26 16.88 -8.90
C ILE A 156 -25.70 15.76 -9.78
N TYR A 157 -24.85 14.96 -9.18
CA TYR A 157 -24.25 13.78 -9.78
C TYR A 157 -24.81 12.51 -9.11
N THR A 158 -25.24 11.55 -9.91
CA THR A 158 -25.77 10.26 -9.45
C THR A 158 -25.24 9.12 -10.30
N LEU A 159 -25.51 7.87 -9.88
CA LEU A 159 -25.22 6.63 -10.63
C LEU A 159 -26.53 5.86 -10.82
N PRO A 160 -27.18 5.97 -11.97
CA PRO A 160 -28.42 5.22 -12.24
C PRO A 160 -28.24 3.70 -12.19
N GLU A 161 -27.09 3.18 -12.61
CA GLU A 161 -26.71 1.77 -12.58
C GLU A 161 -26.53 1.21 -11.17
N PHE A 162 -26.19 2.08 -10.19
CA PHE A 162 -26.06 1.76 -8.76
C PHE A 162 -26.87 2.76 -7.93
N PRO A 163 -28.22 2.68 -7.95
CA PRO A 163 -29.09 3.76 -7.51
C PRO A 163 -29.03 4.07 -6.01
N ASP A 164 -28.49 3.17 -5.20
CA ASP A 164 -28.34 3.35 -3.74
C ASP A 164 -26.92 3.80 -3.32
N TRP A 165 -26.01 3.97 -4.27
CA TRP A 165 -24.66 4.44 -3.99
C TRP A 165 -24.48 5.92 -4.32
N ILE A 166 -23.58 6.56 -3.58
CA ILE A 166 -23.17 7.96 -3.79
C ILE A 166 -21.89 7.94 -4.61
N PRO A 167 -21.84 8.59 -5.79
CA PRO A 167 -20.62 8.64 -6.59
C PRO A 167 -19.56 9.54 -5.93
N TYR A 168 -18.28 9.22 -6.10
CA TYR A 168 -17.17 10.12 -5.87
C TYR A 168 -16.91 10.95 -7.12
N ARG A 169 -16.95 12.27 -7.00
CA ARG A 169 -16.64 13.20 -8.06
C ARG A 169 -15.77 14.33 -7.57
N THR A 170 -14.92 14.87 -8.44
CA THR A 170 -13.95 15.90 -8.12
C THR A 170 -14.00 17.04 -9.12
N SER A 171 -13.56 18.22 -8.72
CA SER A 171 -13.44 19.43 -9.55
C SER A 171 -12.05 20.06 -9.40
N TYR A 172 -11.00 19.23 -9.40
CA TYR A 172 -9.63 19.72 -9.33
C TYR A 172 -9.31 20.60 -10.54
N TYR A 173 -8.63 21.72 -10.35
CA TYR A 173 -8.20 22.66 -11.39
C TYR A 173 -9.31 23.38 -12.18
N GLN A 174 -10.58 23.21 -11.78
CA GLN A 174 -11.73 23.94 -12.34
C GLN A 174 -12.58 24.49 -11.22
N GLU A 175 -12.93 25.78 -11.28
CA GLU A 175 -13.89 26.35 -10.34
C GLU A 175 -15.29 25.84 -10.65
N ASN A 176 -15.78 24.93 -9.83
CA ASN A 176 -17.07 24.31 -9.95
C ASN A 176 -17.64 23.98 -8.57
N TRP A 177 -18.92 23.63 -8.50
CA TRP A 177 -19.58 23.20 -7.28
C TRP A 177 -20.65 22.17 -7.62
N GLY A 178 -20.97 21.31 -6.66
CA GLY A 178 -22.04 20.34 -6.87
C GLY A 178 -22.21 19.39 -5.69
N PHE A 179 -23.22 18.56 -5.82
CA PHE A 179 -23.54 17.52 -4.86
C PHE A 179 -23.58 16.17 -5.54
N CYS A 180 -23.23 15.12 -4.80
CA CYS A 180 -23.39 13.74 -5.19
C CYS A 180 -24.44 13.10 -4.31
N MET A 181 -25.38 12.36 -4.87
CA MET A 181 -26.43 11.68 -4.10
C MET A 181 -26.83 10.35 -4.72
N ARG A 182 -27.49 9.54 -3.91
CA ARG A 182 -28.13 8.31 -4.37
C ARG A 182 -29.14 8.62 -5.45
N HIS A 183 -29.14 7.88 -6.55
CA HIS A 183 -30.09 8.12 -7.65
C HIS A 183 -31.55 7.97 -7.19
N ASN A 184 -31.84 7.01 -6.31
CA ASN A 184 -33.16 6.85 -5.72
C ASN A 184 -33.63 8.07 -4.92
N ASN A 185 -32.72 8.84 -4.32
CA ASN A 185 -33.06 10.11 -3.64
C ASN A 185 -33.24 11.25 -4.64
N PHE A 186 -32.40 11.27 -5.70
CA PHE A 186 -32.55 12.25 -6.78
C PHE A 186 -33.92 12.17 -7.47
N LEU A 187 -34.43 10.96 -7.72
CA LEU A 187 -35.76 10.75 -8.35
C LEU A 187 -36.93 11.24 -7.46
N LYS A 188 -36.74 11.40 -6.18
CA LYS A 188 -37.73 11.87 -5.21
C LYS A 188 -37.73 13.39 -5.03
N LEU A 189 -36.89 14.14 -5.76
CA LEU A 189 -36.86 15.59 -5.67
C LEU A 189 -38.11 16.15 -6.35
N GLU A 190 -38.89 16.94 -5.60
CA GLU A 190 -40.11 17.60 -6.05
C GLU A 190 -39.78 18.99 -6.58
N ASP A 191 -40.69 19.55 -7.39
CA ASP A 191 -40.59 20.94 -7.86
C ASP A 191 -40.74 21.90 -6.68
N ASP A 192 -39.62 22.55 -6.32
CA ASP A 192 -39.50 23.40 -5.13
C ASP A 192 -38.32 24.39 -5.29
N ILE A 193 -38.23 25.31 -4.31
CA ILE A 193 -37.07 26.19 -4.15
C ILE A 193 -36.18 25.57 -3.05
N TYR A 194 -34.98 25.22 -3.42
CA TYR A 194 -34.00 24.59 -2.54
C TYR A 194 -33.00 25.61 -2.01
N GLU A 195 -32.79 25.60 -0.70
CA GLU A 195 -31.70 26.28 -0.04
C GLU A 195 -30.47 25.37 -0.07
N ILE A 196 -29.38 25.82 -0.68
CA ILE A 196 -28.14 25.11 -0.76
C ILE A 196 -27.01 25.85 -0.04
N LEU A 197 -26.21 25.10 0.69
CA LEU A 197 -24.97 25.56 1.31
C LEU A 197 -23.85 24.59 0.97
N ILE A 198 -22.72 25.12 0.50
CA ILE A 198 -21.41 24.48 0.51
C ILE A 198 -20.47 25.47 1.20
N ASP A 199 -20.16 25.21 2.47
CA ASP A 199 -19.27 26.05 3.29
C ASP A 199 -17.85 25.52 3.20
N THR A 200 -17.16 25.96 2.15
CA THR A 200 -15.76 25.61 1.85
C THR A 200 -14.89 26.86 1.84
N THR A 201 -13.58 26.62 2.01
CA THR A 201 -12.53 27.58 1.67
C THR A 201 -11.70 27.03 0.51
N LEU A 202 -11.31 27.90 -0.41
CA LEU A 202 -10.43 27.59 -1.52
C LEU A 202 -9.46 28.78 -1.70
N GLU A 203 -8.35 28.73 -1.00
CA GLU A 203 -7.41 29.85 -0.86
C GLU A 203 -5.95 29.40 -0.96
N ASP A 204 -5.04 30.35 -1.02
CA ASP A 204 -3.61 30.03 -1.02
C ASP A 204 -3.22 29.37 0.31
N GLY A 205 -2.56 28.21 0.19
CA GLY A 205 -2.13 27.40 1.31
C GLY A 205 -1.02 26.47 0.89
N TYR A 206 -1.12 25.17 1.25
CA TYR A 206 -0.06 24.21 1.00
C TYR A 206 -0.61 22.86 0.54
N LEU A 207 0.10 22.22 -0.40
CA LEU A 207 0.05 20.79 -0.62
C LEU A 207 1.00 20.13 0.38
N LEU A 208 0.51 19.08 1.06
CA LEU A 208 1.27 18.32 2.05
C LEU A 208 1.59 16.93 1.51
N TYR A 209 2.78 16.44 1.85
CA TYR A 209 3.14 15.04 1.66
C TYR A 209 4.09 14.57 2.77
N GLY A 210 4.14 13.26 2.98
CA GLY A 210 5.04 12.64 3.95
C GLY A 210 6.05 11.73 3.27
N ASP A 211 7.29 11.68 3.77
CA ASP A 211 8.26 10.67 3.36
C ASP A 211 9.03 10.06 4.53
N LEU A 212 9.55 8.86 4.29
CA LEU A 212 10.43 8.14 5.21
C LEU A 212 11.50 7.40 4.41
N ILE A 213 12.76 7.65 4.72
CA ILE A 213 13.88 6.91 4.16
C ILE A 213 14.44 5.97 5.21
N ILE A 214 14.23 4.67 5.03
CA ILE A 214 14.82 3.62 5.88
C ILE A 214 16.13 3.20 5.23
N LYS A 215 17.24 3.63 5.79
CA LYS A 215 18.58 3.34 5.26
C LYS A 215 18.92 1.86 5.35
N GLY A 216 19.41 1.30 4.25
CA GLY A 216 20.01 -0.01 4.16
C GLY A 216 21.53 0.07 4.00
N GLN A 217 22.12 -1.07 3.67
CA GLN A 217 23.57 -1.19 3.42
C GLN A 217 24.00 -0.58 2.08
N THR A 218 23.07 -0.38 1.15
CA THR A 218 23.32 0.22 -0.16
C THR A 218 22.48 1.47 -0.39
N GLU A 219 22.97 2.37 -1.25
CA GLU A 219 22.19 3.52 -1.73
C GLU A 219 21.10 3.16 -2.74
N LYS A 220 21.10 1.94 -3.29
CA LYS A 220 20.00 1.46 -4.16
C LYS A 220 18.70 1.45 -3.37
N GLU A 221 17.65 2.05 -3.96
CA GLU A 221 16.38 2.28 -3.28
C GLU A 221 15.23 1.46 -3.87
N ILE A 222 14.36 0.99 -2.99
CA ILE A 222 13.04 0.45 -3.33
C ILE A 222 12.01 1.50 -2.93
N LEU A 223 11.19 1.95 -3.90
CA LEU A 223 10.12 2.91 -3.66
C LEU A 223 8.83 2.20 -3.24
N ILE A 224 8.22 2.66 -2.16
CA ILE A 224 6.86 2.29 -1.73
C ILE A 224 6.05 3.58 -1.66
N SER A 225 5.13 3.74 -2.60
CA SER A 225 4.27 4.93 -2.71
C SER A 225 2.83 4.59 -2.43
N SER A 226 2.12 5.45 -1.68
CA SER A 226 0.67 5.36 -1.53
C SER A 226 0.06 6.75 -1.47
N TYR A 227 -1.12 6.91 -2.04
CA TYR A 227 -1.83 8.18 -2.01
C TYR A 227 -2.93 8.19 -0.95
N CYS A 228 -3.11 9.37 -0.33
CA CYS A 228 -3.95 9.54 0.86
C CYS A 228 -4.93 10.71 0.72
N CYS A 229 -5.49 10.95 -0.47
CA CYS A 229 -6.33 12.12 -0.74
C CYS A 229 -7.82 11.82 -0.91
N HIS A 230 -8.23 10.55 -0.97
CA HIS A 230 -9.62 10.19 -1.21
C HIS A 230 -10.46 10.26 0.08
N PRO A 231 -11.61 10.98 0.07
CA PRO A 231 -12.48 11.10 1.24
C PRO A 231 -13.34 9.85 1.40
N GLN A 232 -13.41 9.31 2.62
CA GLN A 232 -14.33 8.22 2.97
C GLN A 232 -14.40 7.07 1.93
N GLN A 233 -13.24 6.66 1.40
CA GLN A 233 -13.05 5.49 0.56
C GLN A 233 -12.00 4.59 1.19
N CYS A 234 -12.28 3.29 1.22
CA CYS A 234 -11.45 2.32 1.92
C CYS A 234 -10.40 1.69 1.01
N ASN A 235 -10.85 1.00 -0.05
CA ASN A 235 -9.96 0.25 -0.90
C ASN A 235 -9.11 1.20 -1.76
N ASP A 236 -9.76 2.21 -2.32
CA ASP A 236 -9.13 3.28 -3.09
C ASP A 236 -9.07 4.59 -2.29
N SER A 237 -8.02 4.91 -1.59
CA SER A 237 -6.68 4.28 -1.51
C SER A 237 -6.23 4.04 -0.05
N LEU A 238 -7.14 4.22 0.91
CA LEU A 238 -6.79 4.16 2.33
C LEU A 238 -6.17 2.80 2.70
N SER A 239 -6.61 1.70 2.05
CA SER A 239 -6.03 0.37 2.21
C SER A 239 -4.53 0.38 1.94
N GLY A 240 -4.10 0.99 0.84
CA GLY A 240 -2.70 1.14 0.47
C GLY A 240 -1.90 1.99 1.46
N THR A 241 -2.50 3.10 1.91
CA THR A 241 -1.87 4.01 2.89
C THR A 241 -1.58 3.30 4.21
N VAL A 242 -2.55 2.59 4.75
CA VAL A 242 -2.38 1.86 6.01
C VAL A 242 -1.43 0.68 5.82
N LEU A 243 -1.53 -0.06 4.72
CA LEU A 243 -0.62 -1.15 4.41
C LEU A 243 0.84 -0.66 4.31
N ALA A 244 1.10 0.45 3.60
CA ALA A 244 2.43 1.05 3.49
C ALA A 244 3.01 1.41 4.88
N MET A 245 2.19 1.96 5.78
CA MET A 245 2.60 2.25 7.15
C MET A 245 3.04 0.97 7.90
N TYR A 246 2.35 -0.15 7.72
CA TYR A 246 2.74 -1.43 8.37
C TYR A 246 3.96 -2.08 7.74
N LEU A 247 4.15 -1.96 6.42
CA LEU A 247 5.39 -2.38 5.76
C LEU A 247 6.58 -1.56 6.24
N ALA A 248 6.41 -0.25 6.44
CA ALA A 248 7.45 0.60 7.04
C ALA A 248 7.76 0.18 8.48
N LYS A 249 6.76 -0.09 9.33
CA LYS A 249 6.94 -0.63 10.68
C LYS A 249 7.76 -1.94 10.67
N TYR A 250 7.51 -2.82 9.70
CA TYR A 250 8.24 -4.07 9.55
C TYR A 250 9.72 -3.82 9.22
N LEU A 251 10.01 -2.95 8.25
CA LEU A 251 11.37 -2.68 7.78
C LEU A 251 12.20 -1.84 8.76
N LEU A 252 11.60 -0.97 9.56
CA LEU A 252 12.28 -0.18 10.59
C LEU A 252 12.99 -1.04 11.64
N ASN A 253 12.57 -2.29 11.81
CA ASN A 253 13.15 -3.23 12.78
C ASN A 253 14.03 -4.31 12.12
N LYS A 254 14.51 -4.06 10.89
CA LYS A 254 15.31 -5.01 10.11
C LYS A 254 16.66 -4.40 9.74
N ASP A 255 17.64 -5.27 9.58
CA ASP A 255 18.91 -4.92 8.94
C ASP A 255 18.75 -5.14 7.42
N ASN A 256 18.35 -4.07 6.74
CA ASN A 256 18.01 -4.11 5.32
C ASN A 256 19.26 -3.96 4.46
N TYR A 257 19.35 -4.69 3.37
CA TYR A 257 20.36 -4.48 2.33
C TYR A 257 20.05 -3.24 1.50
N TYR A 258 18.81 -3.15 0.95
CA TYR A 258 18.36 -1.99 0.19
C TYR A 258 17.89 -0.86 1.11
N THR A 259 18.03 0.38 0.66
CA THR A 259 17.35 1.53 1.23
C THR A 259 15.89 1.53 0.78
N TYR A 260 14.95 1.79 1.68
CA TYR A 260 13.52 1.88 1.36
C TYR A 260 13.04 3.31 1.46
N ARG A 261 12.41 3.79 0.39
CA ARG A 261 11.78 5.10 0.32
C ARG A 261 10.27 4.94 0.36
N PHE A 262 9.64 5.33 1.48
CA PHE A 262 8.19 5.42 1.62
C PHE A 262 7.74 6.84 1.34
N ILE A 263 6.66 6.99 0.57
CA ILE A 263 6.02 8.29 0.33
C ILE A 263 4.51 8.18 0.46
N PHE A 264 3.91 9.17 1.14
CA PHE A 264 2.48 9.32 1.38
C PHE A 264 2.08 10.67 0.80
N ILE A 265 1.32 10.68 -0.28
CA ILE A 265 1.12 11.83 -1.14
C ILE A 265 -0.36 11.99 -1.53
N PRO A 266 -0.83 13.17 -1.94
CA PRO A 266 -2.02 13.28 -2.78
C PRO A 266 -1.76 12.68 -4.16
N GLU A 267 -2.72 11.94 -4.71
CA GLU A 267 -2.59 11.27 -6.01
C GLU A 267 -2.24 12.27 -7.13
N THR A 268 -1.47 11.82 -8.10
CA THR A 268 -1.03 12.57 -9.29
C THR A 268 -0.19 13.79 -8.94
N ILE A 269 -0.78 14.86 -8.44
CA ILE A 269 -0.07 16.12 -8.15
C ILE A 269 0.97 15.94 -7.04
N GLY A 270 0.73 15.06 -6.07
CA GLY A 270 1.70 14.74 -5.03
C GLY A 270 2.91 13.98 -5.57
N ALA A 271 2.70 12.99 -6.47
CA ALA A 271 3.78 12.28 -7.14
C ALA A 271 4.62 13.23 -8.00
N ILE A 272 3.98 14.09 -8.78
CA ILE A 272 4.64 15.11 -9.61
C ILE A 272 5.44 16.09 -8.73
N ALA A 273 4.84 16.56 -7.64
CA ALA A 273 5.47 17.49 -6.70
C ALA A 273 6.67 16.84 -6.00
N TYR A 274 6.55 15.58 -5.57
CA TYR A 274 7.65 14.83 -4.98
C TYR A 274 8.80 14.62 -5.97
N LEU A 275 8.48 14.19 -7.20
CA LEU A 275 9.45 14.02 -8.28
C LEU A 275 10.17 15.32 -8.60
N SER A 276 9.46 16.47 -8.66
CA SER A 276 10.09 17.76 -8.96
C SER A 276 11.19 18.17 -7.97
N LYS A 277 11.16 17.64 -6.76
CA LYS A 277 12.15 17.91 -5.70
C LYS A 277 13.23 16.84 -5.58
N ASN A 278 12.95 15.61 -6.04
CA ASN A 278 13.80 14.45 -5.74
C ASN A 278 14.26 13.69 -6.99
N ILE A 279 13.98 14.19 -8.20
CA ILE A 279 14.17 13.46 -9.46
C ILE A 279 15.58 12.92 -9.63
N ASP A 280 16.61 13.73 -9.35
CA ASP A 280 18.00 13.36 -9.59
C ASP A 280 18.43 12.18 -8.68
N VAL A 281 18.10 12.26 -7.39
CA VAL A 281 18.42 11.20 -6.43
C VAL A 281 17.60 9.94 -6.73
N MET A 282 16.33 10.08 -7.09
CA MET A 282 15.48 8.94 -7.41
C MET A 282 15.93 8.23 -8.69
N LYS A 283 16.25 8.95 -9.73
CA LYS A 283 16.79 8.35 -10.98
C LYS A 283 18.12 7.65 -10.78
N LYS A 284 18.96 8.14 -9.85
CA LYS A 284 20.24 7.52 -9.53
C LYS A 284 20.05 6.25 -8.69
N ASN A 285 19.15 6.26 -7.72
CA ASN A 285 19.13 5.27 -6.65
C ASN A 285 17.95 4.29 -6.75
N VAL A 286 16.76 4.71 -7.21
CA VAL A 286 15.57 3.83 -7.28
C VAL A 286 15.74 2.79 -8.37
N ILE A 287 15.72 1.52 -7.98
CA ILE A 287 15.84 0.38 -8.90
C ILE A 287 14.49 -0.26 -9.23
N GLY A 288 13.44 0.11 -8.51
CA GLY A 288 12.07 -0.36 -8.67
C GLY A 288 11.24 -0.10 -7.42
N GLY A 289 9.98 -0.53 -7.44
CA GLY A 289 9.09 -0.34 -6.30
C GLY A 289 7.64 -0.57 -6.63
N TYR A 290 6.77 -0.13 -5.72
CA TYR A 290 5.33 -0.34 -5.83
C TYR A 290 4.53 0.91 -5.51
N VAL A 291 3.42 1.11 -6.23
CA VAL A 291 2.30 1.92 -5.77
C VAL A 291 1.32 1.00 -5.06
N LEU A 292 0.96 1.33 -3.82
CA LEU A 292 0.01 0.59 -3.00
C LEU A 292 -1.35 1.29 -3.00
N THR A 293 -2.34 0.63 -3.57
CA THR A 293 -3.75 1.00 -3.60
C THR A 293 -4.59 -0.24 -3.84
N CYS A 294 -5.88 -0.22 -3.50
CA CYS A 294 -6.82 -1.32 -3.79
C CYS A 294 -6.31 -2.69 -3.28
N VAL A 295 -5.86 -2.73 -2.03
CA VAL A 295 -5.17 -3.88 -1.42
C VAL A 295 -5.96 -4.55 -0.29
N GLY A 296 -7.22 -4.17 -0.07
CA GLY A 296 -7.97 -4.55 1.12
C GLY A 296 -9.19 -5.44 0.88
N ASP A 297 -9.65 -5.62 -0.34
CA ASP A 297 -10.78 -6.49 -0.67
C ASP A 297 -10.38 -7.98 -0.74
N GLU A 298 -11.38 -8.88 -0.90
CA GLU A 298 -11.13 -10.31 -1.00
C GLU A 298 -11.04 -10.85 -2.44
N GLY A 299 -10.89 -9.95 -3.43
CA GLY A 299 -10.64 -10.34 -4.82
C GLY A 299 -9.31 -11.07 -5.02
N GLU A 300 -9.11 -11.57 -6.22
CA GLU A 300 -7.83 -12.15 -6.61
C GLU A 300 -6.74 -11.07 -6.76
N PHE A 301 -5.47 -11.48 -6.61
CA PHE A 301 -4.37 -10.56 -6.85
C PHE A 301 -4.32 -10.11 -8.31
N THR A 302 -4.10 -8.83 -8.52
CA THR A 302 -3.86 -8.25 -9.85
C THR A 302 -2.53 -7.50 -9.83
N TYR A 303 -1.62 -7.89 -10.70
CA TYR A 303 -0.34 -7.22 -10.87
C TYR A 303 -0.34 -6.39 -12.15
N LEU A 304 -0.17 -5.09 -12.00
CA LEU A 304 0.10 -4.14 -13.07
C LEU A 304 1.61 -4.02 -13.25
N LYS A 305 2.12 -4.49 -14.40
CA LYS A 305 3.56 -4.47 -14.70
C LYS A 305 4.11 -3.05 -14.83
N THR A 306 5.42 -2.94 -14.68
CA THR A 306 6.14 -1.71 -15.02
C THR A 306 6.04 -1.42 -16.52
N ARG A 307 6.24 -0.15 -16.93
CA ARG A 307 6.18 0.23 -18.35
C ARG A 307 7.20 -0.49 -19.23
N LYS A 308 8.39 -0.76 -18.69
CA LYS A 308 9.47 -1.43 -19.43
C LYS A 308 9.38 -2.95 -19.40
N GLU A 309 8.48 -3.50 -18.63
CA GLU A 309 8.33 -4.94 -18.40
C GLU A 309 9.64 -5.68 -18.02
N ASN A 310 9.52 -6.84 -17.45
CA ASN A 310 10.67 -7.67 -17.07
C ASN A 310 11.74 -6.96 -16.22
N GLN A 311 11.37 -5.91 -15.50
CA GLN A 311 12.25 -5.22 -14.57
C GLN A 311 12.40 -6.00 -13.27
N PHE A 312 13.32 -5.57 -12.40
CA PHE A 312 13.59 -6.23 -11.12
C PHE A 312 12.32 -6.53 -10.30
N ILE A 313 11.42 -5.56 -10.19
CA ILE A 313 10.15 -5.70 -9.44
C ILE A 313 9.17 -6.63 -10.16
N ASP A 314 9.08 -6.57 -11.49
CA ASP A 314 8.23 -7.50 -12.27
C ASP A 314 8.67 -8.94 -12.02
N LYS A 315 9.97 -9.20 -12.12
CA LYS A 315 10.54 -10.54 -11.93
C LYS A 315 10.23 -11.09 -10.53
N ILE A 316 10.40 -10.28 -9.48
CA ILE A 316 10.09 -10.67 -8.10
C ILE A 316 8.60 -11.01 -7.94
N THR A 317 7.74 -10.11 -8.41
CA THR A 317 6.28 -10.23 -8.20
C THR A 317 5.71 -11.41 -8.98
N LEU A 318 6.07 -11.53 -10.25
CA LEU A 318 5.59 -12.62 -11.11
C LEU A 318 6.05 -13.98 -10.60
N PHE A 319 7.31 -14.11 -10.20
CA PHE A 319 7.83 -15.33 -9.61
C PHE A 319 7.03 -15.75 -8.36
N LEU A 320 6.74 -14.82 -7.47
CA LEU A 320 5.98 -15.12 -6.25
C LEU A 320 4.52 -15.45 -6.54
N LEU A 321 3.88 -14.79 -7.50
CA LEU A 321 2.52 -15.10 -7.94
C LEU A 321 2.44 -16.51 -8.51
N GLU A 322 3.37 -16.89 -9.39
CA GLU A 322 3.48 -18.24 -9.96
C GLU A 322 3.66 -19.31 -8.89
N GLN A 323 4.51 -19.05 -7.89
CA GLN A 323 4.78 -20.00 -6.80
C GLN A 323 3.67 -20.05 -5.73
N SER A 324 2.78 -19.05 -5.69
CA SER A 324 1.78 -18.94 -4.63
C SER A 324 0.67 -19.97 -4.68
N GLY A 325 0.38 -20.54 -5.85
CA GLY A 325 -0.79 -21.37 -6.09
C GLY A 325 -2.14 -20.63 -6.00
N LEU A 326 -2.12 -19.29 -5.86
CA LEU A 326 -3.32 -18.45 -5.82
C LEU A 326 -3.77 -18.10 -7.24
N SER A 327 -5.06 -17.79 -7.40
CA SER A 327 -5.56 -17.14 -8.61
C SER A 327 -5.07 -15.71 -8.67
N TYR A 328 -4.61 -15.27 -9.83
CA TYR A 328 -4.16 -13.89 -10.06
C TYR A 328 -4.35 -13.44 -11.50
N LYS A 329 -4.35 -12.12 -11.69
CA LYS A 329 -4.37 -11.46 -13.00
C LYS A 329 -3.09 -10.66 -13.21
N ILE A 330 -2.63 -10.63 -14.47
CA ILE A 330 -1.55 -9.74 -14.90
C ILE A 330 -2.17 -8.70 -15.83
N ARG A 331 -1.77 -7.45 -15.63
CA ARG A 331 -2.13 -6.32 -16.49
C ARG A 331 -0.86 -5.69 -17.04
N ASP A 332 -0.88 -5.39 -18.32
CA ASP A 332 0.16 -4.58 -18.95
C ASP A 332 0.06 -3.14 -18.44
N PHE A 333 1.18 -2.42 -18.49
CA PHE A 333 1.21 -1.01 -18.11
C PHE A 333 0.17 -0.22 -18.90
N HIS A 334 -0.59 0.60 -18.18
CA HIS A 334 -1.63 1.42 -18.76
C HIS A 334 -1.39 2.90 -18.47
N THR A 335 -1.51 3.73 -19.51
CA THR A 335 -1.25 5.18 -19.43
C THR A 335 -2.29 5.96 -18.61
N CYS A 336 -3.48 5.39 -18.39
CA CYS A 336 -4.55 5.95 -17.56
C CYS A 336 -4.63 5.19 -16.24
N GLY A 337 -3.54 5.19 -15.47
CA GLY A 337 -3.44 4.54 -14.18
C GLY A 337 -3.42 5.54 -13.02
N SER A 338 -2.92 5.08 -11.88
CA SER A 338 -2.66 5.88 -10.70
C SER A 338 -1.24 6.49 -10.75
N ASP A 339 -0.56 6.60 -9.61
CA ASP A 339 0.76 7.27 -9.51
C ASP A 339 1.90 6.53 -10.24
N GLU A 340 1.76 5.22 -10.50
CA GLU A 340 2.76 4.47 -11.28
C GLU A 340 3.00 5.07 -12.66
N ARG A 341 2.00 5.74 -13.27
CA ARG A 341 2.15 6.45 -14.55
C ARG A 341 3.11 7.63 -14.46
N GLN A 342 3.19 8.28 -13.29
CA GLN A 342 4.12 9.41 -13.08
C GLN A 342 5.54 8.90 -12.90
N TYR A 343 5.72 7.84 -12.11
CA TYR A 343 7.03 7.23 -11.87
C TYR A 343 7.62 6.52 -13.11
N ASN A 344 6.77 5.97 -13.95
CA ASN A 344 7.18 5.31 -15.20
C ASN A 344 7.12 6.23 -16.42
N TYR A 345 6.85 7.55 -16.24
CA TYR A 345 6.79 8.49 -17.37
C TYR A 345 8.11 8.49 -18.13
N PRO A 346 8.10 8.62 -19.50
CA PRO A 346 9.32 8.70 -20.29
C PRO A 346 10.30 9.74 -19.77
N GLY A 347 11.54 9.33 -19.54
CA GLY A 347 12.58 10.19 -18.96
C GLY A 347 12.65 10.18 -17.42
N ILE A 348 11.65 9.62 -16.72
CA ILE A 348 11.67 9.32 -15.28
C ILE A 348 12.06 7.86 -15.08
N ASP A 349 11.25 6.92 -15.58
CA ASP A 349 11.58 5.51 -15.75
C ASP A 349 12.04 4.77 -14.48
N LEU A 350 11.35 4.93 -13.36
CA LEU A 350 11.73 4.33 -12.08
C LEU A 350 11.33 2.86 -11.91
N ASN A 351 10.67 2.27 -12.92
CA ASN A 351 10.26 0.85 -12.93
C ASN A 351 9.35 0.48 -11.73
N ILE A 352 8.25 1.20 -11.59
CA ILE A 352 7.30 1.01 -10.51
C ILE A 352 6.09 0.21 -11.00
N GLY A 353 5.81 -0.93 -10.34
CA GLY A 353 4.62 -1.73 -10.56
C GLY A 353 3.53 -1.44 -9.52
N SER A 354 2.39 -2.12 -9.64
CA SER A 354 1.34 -2.09 -8.63
C SER A 354 0.76 -3.47 -8.43
N LEU A 355 0.86 -4.00 -7.22
CA LEU A 355 0.22 -5.27 -6.84
C LEU A 355 -0.98 -4.96 -5.97
N MET A 356 -2.15 -5.23 -6.50
CA MET A 356 -3.46 -4.96 -5.91
C MET A 356 -4.22 -6.26 -5.67
N LYS A 357 -5.34 -6.16 -4.97
CA LYS A 357 -6.44 -7.10 -5.08
C LYS A 357 -7.26 -6.75 -6.33
N SER A 358 -8.49 -6.30 -6.19
CA SER A 358 -9.24 -5.80 -7.34
C SER A 358 -8.61 -4.50 -7.87
N LYS A 359 -8.30 -4.48 -9.18
CA LYS A 359 -7.69 -3.29 -9.79
C LYS A 359 -8.69 -2.13 -9.84
N TYR A 360 -8.21 -0.93 -9.53
CA TYR A 360 -9.00 0.31 -9.66
C TYR A 360 -9.68 0.40 -11.04
N GLY A 361 -10.93 0.84 -11.06
CA GLY A 361 -11.77 0.91 -12.26
C GLY A 361 -12.32 -0.43 -12.76
N GLU A 362 -11.99 -1.57 -12.12
CA GLU A 362 -12.48 -2.89 -12.51
C GLU A 362 -13.48 -3.52 -11.51
N PHE A 363 -13.79 -2.85 -10.38
CA PHE A 363 -14.79 -3.29 -9.41
C PHE A 363 -15.90 -2.24 -9.26
N ASN A 364 -17.11 -2.69 -8.98
CA ASN A 364 -18.30 -1.84 -9.00
C ASN A 364 -18.30 -0.75 -7.92
N GLU A 365 -17.72 -1.06 -6.77
CA GLU A 365 -17.62 -0.17 -5.60
C GLU A 365 -16.66 1.01 -5.84
N TYR A 366 -15.79 0.90 -6.85
CA TYR A 366 -14.79 1.92 -7.18
C TYR A 366 -15.42 3.30 -7.38
N HIS A 367 -14.86 4.32 -6.68
CA HIS A 367 -15.34 5.69 -6.72
C HIS A 367 -16.81 5.86 -6.32
N THR A 368 -17.27 5.08 -5.35
CA THR A 368 -18.61 5.17 -4.77
C THR A 368 -18.60 5.02 -3.24
N SER A 369 -19.74 5.29 -2.60
CA SER A 369 -19.93 5.05 -1.15
C SER A 369 -19.94 3.57 -0.76
N ALA A 370 -19.92 2.65 -1.72
CA ALA A 370 -19.80 1.22 -1.47
C ALA A 370 -18.34 0.78 -1.25
N ASP A 371 -17.35 1.60 -1.62
CA ASP A 371 -15.96 1.41 -1.21
C ASP A 371 -15.78 1.83 0.26
N ASN A 372 -16.23 0.99 1.15
CA ASN A 372 -16.36 1.24 2.57
C ASN A 372 -15.73 0.13 3.45
N LEU A 373 -15.98 0.20 4.76
CA LEU A 373 -15.45 -0.76 5.74
C LEU A 373 -16.06 -2.17 5.63
N ASP A 374 -17.17 -2.35 4.92
CA ASP A 374 -17.74 -3.68 4.67
C ASP A 374 -17.10 -4.34 3.44
N PHE A 375 -16.68 -3.54 2.46
CA PHE A 375 -16.00 -4.01 1.26
C PHE A 375 -14.55 -4.43 1.53
N VAL A 376 -13.83 -3.66 2.34
CA VAL A 376 -12.47 -3.99 2.77
C VAL A 376 -12.51 -4.83 4.04
N THR A 377 -11.77 -5.95 4.07
CA THR A 377 -11.80 -6.90 5.19
C THR A 377 -10.44 -7.04 5.86
N PRO A 378 -10.41 -7.43 7.16
CA PRO A 378 -9.15 -7.78 7.82
C PRO A 378 -8.38 -8.88 7.08
N LYS A 379 -9.11 -9.83 6.47
CA LYS A 379 -8.51 -10.92 5.70
C LYS A 379 -7.85 -10.41 4.42
N GLY A 380 -8.56 -9.60 3.62
CA GLY A 380 -8.03 -9.03 2.38
C GLY A 380 -6.74 -8.23 2.62
N LEU A 381 -6.76 -7.34 3.63
CA LEU A 381 -5.58 -6.59 4.05
C LEU A 381 -4.44 -7.50 4.52
N GLY A 382 -4.77 -8.54 5.28
CA GLY A 382 -3.80 -9.48 5.80
C GLY A 382 -3.14 -10.31 4.72
N ASP A 383 -3.92 -10.87 3.81
CA ASP A 383 -3.42 -11.65 2.65
C ASP A 383 -2.43 -10.79 1.83
N THR A 384 -2.77 -9.50 1.63
CA THR A 384 -1.91 -8.59 0.88
C THR A 384 -0.66 -8.21 1.67
N TYR A 385 -0.78 -7.95 2.97
CA TYR A 385 0.37 -7.69 3.84
C TYR A 385 1.38 -8.83 3.79
N GLU A 386 0.92 -10.08 3.95
CA GLU A 386 1.78 -11.26 3.86
C GLU A 386 2.46 -11.39 2.50
N PHE A 387 1.73 -11.12 1.43
CA PHE A 387 2.31 -11.21 0.09
C PHE A 387 3.40 -10.16 -0.11
N TYR A 388 3.18 -8.90 0.33
CA TYR A 388 4.22 -7.87 0.27
C TYR A 388 5.42 -8.19 1.16
N ILE A 389 5.22 -8.82 2.33
CA ILE A 389 6.35 -9.31 3.15
C ILE A 389 7.19 -10.33 2.39
N LYS A 390 6.56 -11.23 1.63
CA LYS A 390 7.30 -12.18 0.75
C LYS A 390 8.04 -11.44 -0.37
N CYS A 391 7.41 -10.43 -0.99
CA CYS A 391 8.09 -9.58 -1.98
C CYS A 391 9.33 -8.90 -1.38
N LEU A 392 9.19 -8.25 -0.22
CA LEU A 392 10.30 -7.59 0.47
C LEU A 392 11.41 -8.58 0.83
N HIS A 393 11.04 -9.76 1.34
CA HIS A 393 12.02 -10.80 1.66
C HIS A 393 12.79 -11.26 0.42
N LEU A 394 12.11 -11.49 -0.70
CA LEU A 394 12.76 -11.91 -1.93
C LEU A 394 13.59 -10.78 -2.55
N ILE A 395 13.14 -9.52 -2.47
CA ILE A 395 13.92 -8.34 -2.86
C ILE A 395 15.27 -8.33 -2.13
N GLU A 396 15.26 -8.53 -0.80
CA GLU A 396 16.47 -8.54 0.03
C GLU A 396 17.42 -9.71 -0.26
N GLN A 397 16.95 -10.79 -0.89
CA GLN A 397 17.74 -11.99 -1.17
C GLN A 397 18.10 -12.15 -2.66
N ASN A 398 17.38 -11.49 -3.58
CA ASN A 398 17.59 -11.66 -5.00
C ASN A 398 18.78 -10.86 -5.51
N HIS A 399 19.98 -11.41 -5.30
CA HIS A 399 21.24 -10.84 -5.75
C HIS A 399 21.86 -11.69 -6.86
N TYR A 400 22.78 -11.08 -7.59
CA TYR A 400 23.76 -11.81 -8.41
C TYR A 400 24.86 -12.36 -7.52
N TYR A 401 25.38 -13.52 -7.85
CA TYR A 401 26.44 -14.18 -7.10
C TYR A 401 27.59 -14.51 -8.04
N MET A 402 28.83 -14.38 -7.55
CA MET A 402 30.04 -14.64 -8.31
C MET A 402 30.91 -15.65 -7.58
N ASN A 403 31.34 -16.69 -8.30
CA ASN A 403 32.34 -17.63 -7.80
C ASN A 403 33.67 -16.92 -7.48
N THR A 404 34.30 -17.33 -6.40
CA THR A 404 35.63 -16.87 -6.01
C THR A 404 36.75 -17.84 -6.40
N LYS A 405 36.40 -19.04 -6.83
CA LYS A 405 37.32 -20.09 -7.24
C LYS A 405 37.18 -20.38 -8.75
N LEU A 406 38.29 -20.66 -9.38
CA LEU A 406 38.29 -21.22 -10.71
C LEU A 406 38.07 -22.73 -10.60
N CYS A 407 37.25 -23.27 -11.49
CA CYS A 407 36.77 -24.66 -11.47
C CYS A 407 35.92 -25.00 -10.24
N GLU A 408 35.43 -26.20 -10.18
CA GLU A 408 34.63 -26.70 -9.06
C GLU A 408 35.51 -26.79 -7.80
N PRO A 409 35.09 -26.15 -6.67
CA PRO A 409 35.85 -26.21 -5.45
C PRO A 409 35.80 -27.62 -4.83
N MET A 410 36.84 -28.00 -4.12
CA MET A 410 36.89 -29.25 -3.37
C MET A 410 35.95 -29.17 -2.15
N LEU A 411 34.65 -29.41 -2.37
CA LEU A 411 33.57 -29.20 -1.38
C LEU A 411 33.82 -29.95 -0.05
N GLY A 412 34.48 -31.13 -0.10
CA GLY A 412 34.84 -31.89 1.09
C GLY A 412 35.77 -31.12 2.05
N LYS A 413 36.65 -30.24 1.54
CA LYS A 413 37.53 -29.38 2.36
C LYS A 413 36.73 -28.37 3.22
N TYR A 414 35.51 -28.05 2.77
CA TYR A 414 34.63 -27.06 3.40
C TYR A 414 33.46 -27.71 4.17
N GLY A 415 33.48 -29.06 4.33
CA GLY A 415 32.40 -29.80 4.98
C GLY A 415 31.05 -29.77 4.22
N LEU A 416 31.09 -29.44 2.93
CA LEU A 416 29.91 -29.32 2.06
C LEU A 416 29.63 -30.58 1.23
N TYR A 417 30.40 -31.60 1.44
CA TYR A 417 30.24 -32.90 0.79
C TYR A 417 29.88 -33.96 1.83
N ASN A 418 28.84 -34.75 1.60
CA ASN A 418 28.52 -35.88 2.47
C ASN A 418 29.65 -36.94 2.39
N LEU A 419 30.36 -37.14 3.50
CA LEU A 419 31.54 -38.02 3.62
C LEU A 419 31.23 -39.52 3.47
N VAL A 420 29.98 -39.91 3.26
CA VAL A 420 29.62 -41.33 3.18
C VAL A 420 29.29 -41.65 1.74
N GLY A 421 30.19 -42.41 1.08
CA GLY A 421 30.03 -42.80 -0.31
C GLY A 421 28.69 -43.43 -0.62
N ALA A 422 28.15 -43.06 -1.75
CA ALA A 422 27.11 -43.72 -2.56
C ALA A 422 25.80 -44.21 -1.89
N LEU A 423 25.48 -43.86 -0.63
CA LEU A 423 24.14 -44.07 -0.11
C LEU A 423 23.25 -42.93 -0.59
N LYS A 424 22.28 -43.24 -1.44
CA LYS A 424 21.14 -42.37 -1.77
C LYS A 424 20.35 -42.08 -0.50
N ASN A 425 20.76 -41.08 0.26
CA ASN A 425 19.93 -40.58 1.36
C ASN A 425 18.78 -39.74 0.79
N MET A 426 17.61 -40.01 1.28
CA MET A 426 16.32 -39.43 0.86
C MET A 426 16.17 -37.91 1.09
N ASN A 427 17.20 -37.26 1.58
CA ASN A 427 17.24 -35.79 1.75
C ASN A 427 18.26 -35.24 0.76
N GLY A 428 17.82 -34.79 -0.40
CA GLY A 428 18.61 -34.26 -1.52
C GLY A 428 20.09 -34.00 -1.26
N ASN A 429 20.96 -34.48 -2.15
CA ASN A 429 22.41 -34.42 -1.99
C ASN A 429 22.88 -32.94 -1.91
N ILE A 430 23.16 -32.45 -0.72
CA ILE A 430 23.62 -31.05 -0.48
C ILE A 430 24.83 -30.74 -1.37
N GLY A 431 25.77 -31.68 -1.52
CA GLY A 431 26.93 -31.50 -2.39
C GLY A 431 26.55 -31.30 -3.85
N GLU A 432 25.61 -32.09 -4.37
CA GLU A 432 25.11 -31.94 -5.74
C GLU A 432 24.43 -30.60 -5.95
N ASN A 433 23.59 -30.19 -5.00
CA ASN A 433 22.91 -28.89 -5.06
C ASN A 433 23.91 -27.71 -4.94
N CYS A 434 24.96 -27.86 -4.13
CA CYS A 434 26.09 -26.89 -4.10
C CYS A 434 26.73 -26.72 -5.48
N CYS A 435 27.06 -27.85 -6.15
CA CYS A 435 27.63 -27.81 -7.49
C CYS A 435 26.67 -27.13 -8.48
N LYS A 436 25.39 -27.53 -8.49
CA LYS A 436 24.37 -26.93 -9.39
C LYS A 436 24.28 -25.43 -9.20
N ILE A 437 24.24 -24.94 -7.95
CA ILE A 437 24.18 -23.52 -7.63
C ILE A 437 25.46 -22.80 -8.06
N LEU A 438 26.64 -23.38 -7.77
CA LEU A 438 27.93 -22.79 -8.14
C LEU A 438 28.08 -22.61 -9.67
N TYR A 439 27.53 -23.50 -10.49
CA TYR A 439 27.55 -23.33 -11.95
C TYR A 439 26.89 -22.05 -12.44
N TYR A 440 25.89 -21.54 -11.72
CA TYR A 440 25.16 -20.32 -12.07
C TYR A 440 25.57 -19.11 -11.23
N CYS A 441 26.53 -19.25 -10.30
CA CYS A 441 27.13 -18.11 -9.60
C CYS A 441 28.20 -17.44 -10.48
N ASP A 442 27.80 -16.93 -11.63
CA ASP A 442 28.67 -16.35 -12.68
C ASP A 442 28.57 -14.81 -12.77
N GLY A 443 27.78 -14.18 -11.87
CA GLY A 443 27.50 -12.75 -11.87
C GLY A 443 26.47 -12.29 -12.89
N LYS A 444 25.83 -13.22 -13.61
CA LYS A 444 24.80 -12.93 -14.63
C LYS A 444 23.43 -13.50 -14.28
N HIS A 445 23.38 -14.52 -13.43
CA HIS A 445 22.16 -15.14 -12.94
C HIS A 445 21.92 -14.66 -11.49
N ASP A 446 20.72 -14.13 -11.25
CA ASP A 446 20.27 -13.82 -9.90
C ASP A 446 19.64 -15.06 -9.23
N LEU A 447 19.22 -14.93 -7.97
CA LEU A 447 18.65 -16.05 -7.21
C LEU A 447 17.43 -16.70 -7.91
N ILE A 448 16.56 -15.88 -8.51
CA ILE A 448 15.37 -16.38 -9.25
C ILE A 448 15.81 -17.15 -10.49
N ASP A 449 16.79 -16.64 -11.26
CA ASP A 449 17.32 -17.34 -12.42
C ASP A 449 17.92 -18.68 -12.02
N ILE A 450 18.71 -18.71 -10.95
CA ILE A 450 19.28 -19.95 -10.42
C ILE A 450 18.17 -20.94 -10.06
N SER A 451 17.15 -20.48 -9.29
CA SER A 451 16.03 -21.34 -8.91
C SER A 451 15.33 -21.97 -10.10
N ASN A 452 15.03 -21.17 -11.13
CA ASN A 452 14.38 -21.64 -12.36
C ASN A 452 15.26 -22.61 -13.16
N LYS A 453 16.57 -22.35 -13.24
CA LYS A 453 17.52 -23.19 -13.99
C LYS A 453 17.71 -24.58 -13.39
N ILE A 454 17.77 -24.65 -12.05
CA ILE A 454 18.08 -25.91 -11.36
C ILE A 454 16.85 -26.60 -10.78
N ASN A 455 15.68 -25.95 -10.87
CA ASN A 455 14.39 -26.41 -10.31
C ASN A 455 14.48 -26.77 -8.82
N ILE A 456 15.08 -25.90 -8.03
CA ILE A 456 15.18 -25.99 -6.57
C ILE A 456 14.49 -24.78 -5.96
N LYS A 457 13.74 -24.98 -4.86
CA LYS A 457 13.05 -23.90 -4.16
C LYS A 457 14.04 -22.85 -3.62
N ILE A 458 13.64 -21.58 -3.70
CA ILE A 458 14.49 -20.45 -3.28
C ILE A 458 14.96 -20.60 -1.84
N ASP A 459 14.11 -21.02 -0.91
CA ASP A 459 14.49 -21.19 0.50
C ASP A 459 15.63 -22.20 0.69
N GLU A 460 15.61 -23.30 -0.07
CA GLU A 460 16.68 -24.28 -0.07
C GLU A 460 17.98 -23.70 -0.65
N ILE A 461 17.88 -22.94 -1.73
CA ILE A 461 19.03 -22.28 -2.36
C ILE A 461 19.64 -21.25 -1.41
N ILE A 462 18.85 -20.45 -0.70
CA ILE A 462 19.33 -19.44 0.27
C ILE A 462 20.15 -20.11 1.37
N ILE A 463 19.70 -21.25 1.89
CA ILE A 463 20.44 -22.00 2.92
C ILE A 463 21.82 -22.41 2.39
N ILE A 464 21.90 -22.88 1.15
CA ILE A 464 23.15 -23.29 0.52
C ILE A 464 24.03 -22.08 0.21
N LEU A 465 23.46 -21.01 -0.36
CA LEU A 465 24.20 -19.77 -0.63
C LEU A 465 24.85 -19.19 0.62
N ASN A 466 24.16 -19.18 1.74
CA ASN A 466 24.74 -18.71 3.02
C ASN A 466 25.97 -19.52 3.41
N LYS A 467 25.90 -20.87 3.30
CA LYS A 467 27.08 -21.73 3.55
C LYS A 467 28.21 -21.48 2.55
N LEU A 468 27.90 -21.23 1.29
CA LEU A 468 28.90 -20.91 0.26
C LEU A 468 29.57 -19.55 0.52
N ILE A 469 28.82 -18.55 1.01
CA ILE A 469 29.31 -17.23 1.40
C ILE A 469 30.21 -17.35 2.65
N GLU A 470 29.75 -18.03 3.71
CA GLU A 470 30.52 -18.29 4.95
C GLU A 470 31.89 -18.93 4.65
N ASN A 471 31.90 -19.87 3.69
CA ASN A 471 33.13 -20.52 3.24
C ASN A 471 33.91 -19.72 2.18
N LYS A 472 33.49 -18.50 1.87
CA LYS A 472 34.14 -17.62 0.89
C LYS A 472 34.28 -18.28 -0.50
N LEU A 473 33.34 -19.12 -0.89
CA LEU A 473 33.30 -19.77 -2.22
C LEU A 473 32.59 -18.90 -3.25
N ILE A 474 31.67 -18.08 -2.81
CA ILE A 474 30.99 -17.07 -3.62
C ILE A 474 30.98 -15.72 -2.90
N LYS A 475 30.72 -14.65 -3.64
CA LYS A 475 30.43 -13.31 -3.12
C LYS A 475 29.18 -12.75 -3.78
N LYS A 476 28.45 -11.90 -3.07
CA LYS A 476 27.40 -11.05 -3.66
C LYS A 476 28.04 -10.08 -4.63
N TYR A 477 27.41 -9.87 -5.79
CA TYR A 477 27.90 -9.05 -6.89
C TYR A 477 26.95 -7.90 -7.20
#